data_d9b83da5df30bc8d38d702141fe94a90
#
_entry.id   d9b83da5df30bc8d38d702141fe94a90
#
_cell.length_a   1.000
_cell.length_b   1.000
_cell.length_c   1.000
_cell.angle_alpha   90.00
_cell.angle_beta   90.00
_cell.angle_gamma   90.00
#
_symmetry.space_group_name_H-M   'P 1'
#
loop_
_entity.id
_entity.type
_entity.pdbx_description
1 polymer ?
#
loop_
_entity_poly.entity_id
_entity_poly.type
_entity_poly.pdbx_seq_one_letter_code
_entity_poly.pdbx_strand_id
1 'polypeptide(L)' 'MTKSELKQVLEDKQMEEALELLEEAEEGGLSELELVESLGLLRDEKLNDALIQALQEEGVKITYIPAEE' A
#
# COMPACT_ATOMS: atom_id res chain seq x y z
N MET A 1 1.51 0.56 13.43
CA MET A 1 1.24 1.90 12.86
C MET A 1 -0.24 2.00 12.50
N THR A 2 -0.90 3.06 12.95
CA THR A 2 -2.30 3.29 12.59
C THR A 2 -2.39 3.87 11.17
N LYS A 3 -3.58 3.84 10.58
CA LYS A 3 -3.79 4.43 9.27
C LYS A 3 -3.48 5.93 9.26
N SER A 4 -3.85 6.63 10.35
CA SER A 4 -3.55 8.06 10.46
C SER A 4 -2.06 8.33 10.48
N GLU A 5 -1.32 7.53 11.23
CA GLU A 5 0.12 7.64 11.27
C GLU A 5 0.74 7.32 9.92
N LEU A 6 0.25 6.28 9.27
CA LEU A 6 0.73 5.89 7.96
C LEU A 6 0.52 7.00 6.94
N LYS A 7 -0.67 7.58 6.91
CA LYS A 7 -0.98 8.70 6.01
C LYS A 7 -0.06 9.87 6.26
N GLN A 8 0.19 10.18 7.53
CA GLN A 8 1.07 11.29 7.90
C GLN A 8 2.49 11.04 7.40
N VAL A 9 3.00 9.83 7.58
CA VAL A 9 4.34 9.47 7.12
C VAL A 9 4.43 9.54 5.59
N LEU A 10 3.44 9.04 4.90
CA LEU A 10 3.42 9.09 3.43
C LEU A 10 3.38 10.52 2.92
N GLU A 11 2.62 11.37 3.59
CA GLU A 11 2.56 12.79 3.25
C GLU A 11 3.89 13.49 3.51
N ASP A 12 4.49 13.22 4.66
CA ASP A 12 5.79 13.79 5.03
C ASP A 12 6.91 13.38 4.07
N LYS A 13 6.82 12.17 3.56
CA LYS A 13 7.82 11.67 2.60
C LYS A 13 7.45 11.98 1.17
N GLN A 14 6.35 12.69 0.96
CA GLN A 14 5.87 13.07 -0.37
C GLN A 14 5.57 11.88 -1.28
N MET A 15 5.09 10.80 -0.68
CA MET A 15 4.70 9.60 -1.40
C MET A 15 3.22 9.67 -1.79
N GLU A 16 2.91 10.59 -2.70
CA GLU A 16 1.53 10.86 -3.08
C GLU A 16 0.80 9.67 -3.68
N GLU A 17 1.48 8.89 -4.51
CA GLU A 17 0.87 7.72 -5.13
C GLU A 17 0.43 6.70 -4.09
N ALA A 18 1.27 6.45 -3.09
CA ALA A 18 0.91 5.52 -2.02
C ALA A 18 -0.24 6.05 -1.19
N LEU A 19 -0.23 7.35 -0.91
CA LEU A 19 -1.29 8.00 -0.17
C LEU A 19 -2.61 7.90 -0.93
N GLU A 20 -2.59 8.13 -2.23
CA GLU A 20 -3.78 8.03 -3.07
C GLU A 20 -4.34 6.62 -3.09
N LEU A 21 -3.48 5.61 -3.15
CA LEU A 21 -3.91 4.22 -3.10
C LEU A 21 -4.66 3.93 -1.80
N LEU A 22 -4.13 4.39 -0.69
CA LEU A 22 -4.76 4.18 0.59
C LEU A 22 -6.11 4.88 0.68
N GLU A 23 -6.18 6.12 0.22
CA GLU A 23 -7.43 6.87 0.21
C GLU A 23 -8.47 6.21 -0.69
N GLU A 24 -8.06 5.73 -1.85
CA GLU A 24 -8.94 5.03 -2.77
C GLU A 24 -9.48 3.75 -2.16
N ALA A 25 -8.64 3.03 -1.44
CA ALA A 25 -9.07 1.82 -0.74
C ALA A 25 -10.10 2.14 0.34
N GLU A 26 -9.89 3.23 1.07
CA GLU A 26 -10.84 3.65 2.10
C GLU A 26 -12.20 4.04 1.52
N GLU A 27 -12.20 4.61 0.33
CA GLU A 27 -13.43 5.00 -0.34
C GLU A 27 -14.14 3.84 -1.03
N GLY A 28 -13.49 2.69 -1.07
CA GLY A 28 -14.05 1.51 -1.72
C GLY A 28 -13.80 1.46 -3.22
N GLY A 29 -12.96 2.34 -3.74
CA GLY A 29 -12.62 2.39 -5.15
C GLY A 29 -11.55 1.40 -5.58
N LEU A 30 -10.87 0.80 -4.61
CA LEU A 30 -9.81 -0.16 -4.88
C LEU A 30 -10.14 -1.47 -4.19
N SER A 31 -10.39 -2.52 -4.97
CA SER A 31 -10.76 -3.82 -4.42
C SER A 31 -9.68 -4.87 -4.57
N GLU A 32 -8.74 -4.67 -5.48
CA GLU A 32 -7.67 -5.62 -5.73
C GLU A 32 -6.42 -4.89 -6.20
N LEU A 33 -5.28 -5.40 -5.80
CA LEU A 33 -4.00 -4.82 -6.20
C LEU A 33 -3.00 -5.94 -6.46
N GLU A 34 -2.33 -5.88 -7.61
CA GLU A 34 -1.31 -6.84 -7.97
C GLU A 34 0.07 -6.22 -7.76
N LEU A 35 0.95 -6.97 -7.13
CA LEU A 35 2.31 -6.53 -6.83
C LEU A 35 3.32 -7.54 -7.34
N VAL A 36 4.40 -7.04 -7.91
CA VAL A 36 5.52 -7.91 -8.25
C VAL A 36 6.26 -8.21 -6.95
N GLU A 37 6.37 -9.48 -6.63
CA GLU A 37 6.88 -9.95 -5.35
C GLU A 37 8.22 -9.35 -4.94
N SER A 38 9.13 -9.20 -5.89
CA SER A 38 10.47 -8.68 -5.60
C SER A 38 10.55 -7.17 -5.46
N LEU A 39 9.56 -6.44 -5.99
CA LEU A 39 9.59 -4.99 -5.98
C LEU A 39 8.80 -4.36 -4.84
N GLY A 40 7.64 -4.94 -4.51
CA GLY A 40 6.74 -4.35 -3.53
C GLY A 40 6.20 -3.02 -4.01
N LEU A 41 5.61 -2.25 -3.08
CA LEU A 41 5.08 -0.93 -3.37
C LEU A 41 6.07 0.17 -3.02
N LEU A 42 6.83 -0.02 -1.96
CA LEU A 42 7.73 0.98 -1.43
C LEU A 42 9.09 0.35 -1.14
N ARG A 43 10.13 1.18 -1.21
CA ARG A 43 11.48 0.73 -0.90
C ARG A 43 11.69 0.47 0.59
N ASP A 44 11.01 1.26 1.42
CA ASP A 44 11.07 1.09 2.87
C ASP A 44 10.22 -0.11 3.26
N GLU A 45 10.86 -1.17 3.74
CA GLU A 45 10.16 -2.41 4.07
C GLU A 45 9.09 -2.21 5.15
N LYS A 46 9.38 -1.43 6.17
CA LYS A 46 8.43 -1.19 7.25
C LYS A 46 7.21 -0.43 6.74
N LEU A 47 7.44 0.59 5.92
CA LEU A 47 6.36 1.35 5.32
C LEU A 47 5.55 0.49 4.35
N ASN A 48 6.26 -0.31 3.57
CA ASN A 48 5.62 -1.20 2.61
C ASN A 48 4.68 -2.17 3.32
N ASP A 49 5.15 -2.80 4.40
CA ASP A 49 4.35 -3.73 5.18
C ASP A 49 3.14 -3.04 5.80
N ALA A 50 3.35 -1.84 6.34
CA ALA A 50 2.27 -1.07 6.95
C ALA A 50 1.21 -0.68 5.91
N LEU A 51 1.64 -0.28 4.73
CA LEU A 51 0.73 0.10 3.66
C LEU A 51 -0.07 -1.11 3.18
N ILE A 52 0.59 -2.23 2.94
CA ILE A 52 -0.09 -3.44 2.49
C ILE A 52 -1.10 -3.89 3.54
N GLN A 53 -0.71 -3.87 4.80
CA GLN A 53 -1.61 -4.26 5.88
C GLN A 53 -2.83 -3.33 5.95
N ALA A 54 -2.63 -2.04 5.82
CA ALA A 54 -3.72 -1.07 5.82
C ALA A 54 -4.68 -1.30 4.66
N LEU A 55 -4.14 -1.61 3.48
CA LEU A 55 -4.96 -1.90 2.31
C LEU A 55 -5.80 -3.16 2.54
N GLN A 56 -5.20 -4.19 3.11
CA GLN A 56 -5.92 -5.43 3.41
C GLN A 56 -7.03 -5.21 4.44
N GLU A 57 -6.79 -4.34 5.42
CA GLU A 57 -7.80 -4.00 6.42
C GLU A 57 -9.00 -3.30 5.78
N GLU A 58 -8.77 -2.59 4.68
CA GLU A 58 -9.85 -1.93 3.94
C GLU A 58 -10.55 -2.88 2.96
N GLY A 59 -10.16 -4.13 2.94
CA GLY A 59 -10.78 -5.13 2.08
C GLY A 59 -10.13 -5.27 0.71
N VAL A 60 -8.98 -4.68 0.51
CA VAL A 60 -8.25 -4.82 -0.77
C VAL A 60 -7.58 -6.18 -0.82
N LYS A 61 -7.78 -6.89 -1.90
CA LYS A 61 -7.13 -8.17 -2.12
C LYS A 61 -5.75 -7.93 -2.73
N ILE A 62 -4.72 -8.39 -2.05
CA ILE A 62 -3.35 -8.26 -2.53
C ILE A 62 -2.94 -9.56 -3.21
N THR A 63 -2.54 -9.46 -4.45
CA THR A 63 -2.07 -10.61 -5.23
C THR A 63 -0.60 -10.39 -5.56
N TYR A 64 0.24 -11.34 -5.18
CA TYR A 64 1.67 -11.27 -5.48
C TYR A 64 1.95 -12.02 -6.76
N ILE A 65 2.62 -11.33 -7.67
CA ILE A 65 3.03 -11.92 -8.95
C ILE A 65 4.50 -12.29 -8.82
N PRO A 66 4.86 -13.57 -9.07
CA PRO A 66 6.26 -13.97 -9.00
C PRO A 66 7.10 -13.18 -9.99
N ALA A 67 8.29 -12.77 -9.56
CA ALA A 67 9.22 -12.11 -10.46
C ALA A 67 9.76 -13.14 -11.44
N GLU A 68 9.63 -12.85 -12.72
CA GLU A 68 10.19 -13.70 -13.76
C GLU A 68 11.47 -13.11 -14.28
N GLU A 69 12.42 -13.94 -14.59
CA GLU A 69 13.69 -13.52 -15.12
C GLU A 69 13.75 -13.66 -16.64
#